data_b9f44703a650043f76dba674ef0970e9
#
_entry.id   b9f44703a650043f76dba674ef0970e9
#
_cell.length_a   1.000
_cell.length_b   1.000
_cell.length_c   1.000
_cell.angle_alpha   90.00
_cell.angle_beta   90.00
_cell.angle_gamma   90.00
#
_symmetry.space_group_name_H-M   'P 1'
#
loop_
_entity.id
_entity.type
_entity.pdbx_description
1 polymer ?
#
loop_
_entity_poly.entity_id
_entity_poly.type
_entity_poly.pdbx_seq_one_letter_code
_entity_poly.pdbx_strand_id
1 'polypeptide(L)'
;MRAIEMQAYGGPEVLVPATRPDPVPTGDLVRVSVRARPVHPVEVATRSGQMAPMMPWLTLPTVPGWDFAGVLLDDSGTLRAGTRVAGFLPWITIGGSQGSYADIVLADPAWFAAIPDALPTPEASTLPMNGLTAVQALDNLKITAGDTLLVTGASGAVGSLAAQLAARRGATVLAQASHGDEAFLADHTVIQRDADVVAAVRDILPGGVDAVLDAAMLGAPVLAAIHDNGRYHALVEPFAPAGERGIEIHTLWAQPDAPALSRLLHAGLTTRIAHRLPLDQAAEAHRLAERRGVRGAVLLVQT
;
A
#
# COMPACT_ATOMS: atom_id res chain seq x y z
N MET A 1 8.43 -1.46 25.77
CA MET A 1 8.77 -1.06 24.42
C MET A 1 8.40 0.39 24.14
N ARG A 2 9.11 1.07 23.21
CA ARG A 2 8.70 2.39 22.70
C ARG A 2 7.55 2.20 21.71
N ALA A 3 6.64 3.17 21.66
CA ALA A 3 5.55 3.24 20.70
C ALA A 3 5.22 4.71 20.41
N ILE A 4 4.46 4.92 19.32
CA ILE A 4 3.79 6.19 19.05
C ILE A 4 2.30 5.98 19.26
N GLU A 5 1.72 6.80 20.09
CA GLU A 5 0.27 6.81 20.31
C GLU A 5 -0.40 7.96 19.57
N MET A 6 -1.51 7.64 18.94
CA MET A 6 -2.48 8.62 18.47
C MET A 6 -3.44 8.94 19.62
N GLN A 7 -3.30 10.11 20.23
CA GLN A 7 -4.04 10.53 21.43
C GLN A 7 -5.46 11.01 21.12
N ALA A 8 -5.63 11.61 19.94
CA ALA A 8 -6.88 12.17 19.47
C ALA A 8 -6.89 12.16 17.92
N TYR A 9 -8.03 12.44 17.32
CA TYR A 9 -8.05 12.84 15.93
C TYR A 9 -7.54 14.27 15.78
N GLY A 10 -6.77 14.55 14.72
CA GLY A 10 -6.23 15.90 14.52
C GLY A 10 -5.05 15.98 13.56
N GLY A 11 -4.23 17.00 13.73
CA GLY A 11 -2.98 17.19 13.02
C GLY A 11 -1.88 16.21 13.45
N PRO A 12 -0.69 16.22 12.80
CA PRO A 12 0.40 15.30 13.12
C PRO A 12 0.87 15.34 14.60
N GLU A 13 0.64 16.44 15.29
CA GLU A 13 1.01 16.65 16.72
C GLU A 13 0.29 15.70 17.69
N VAL A 14 -0.79 15.05 17.26
CA VAL A 14 -1.50 14.07 18.11
C VAL A 14 -0.77 12.73 18.19
N LEU A 15 0.29 12.54 17.37
CA LEU A 15 1.17 11.39 17.40
C LEU A 15 2.30 11.64 18.40
N VAL A 16 2.22 11.03 19.56
CA VAL A 16 3.16 11.27 20.67
C VAL A 16 3.93 10.01 21.05
N PRO A 17 5.22 10.13 21.38
CA PRO A 17 5.99 9.02 21.94
C PRO A 17 5.40 8.52 23.25
N ALA A 18 5.32 7.21 23.42
CA ALA A 18 4.83 6.54 24.59
C ALA A 18 5.69 5.31 24.95
N THR A 19 5.58 4.85 26.19
CA THR A 19 6.14 3.58 26.65
C THR A 19 5.01 2.64 26.99
N ARG A 20 5.05 1.43 26.40
CA ARG A 20 4.07 0.36 26.66
C ARG A 20 4.79 -0.90 27.14
N PRO A 21 4.11 -1.80 27.88
CA PRO A 21 4.63 -3.14 28.13
C PRO A 21 4.95 -3.85 26.81
N ASP A 22 5.94 -4.73 26.83
CA ASP A 22 6.18 -5.61 25.70
C ASP A 22 4.97 -6.54 25.54
N PRO A 23 4.51 -6.78 24.29
CA PRO A 23 3.36 -7.63 24.07
C PRO A 23 3.69 -9.09 24.40
N VAL A 24 2.72 -9.80 24.98
CA VAL A 24 2.83 -11.21 25.32
C VAL A 24 2.12 -12.02 24.24
N PRO A 25 2.79 -12.96 23.58
CA PRO A 25 2.16 -13.83 22.58
C PRO A 25 0.95 -14.59 23.14
N THR A 26 -0.11 -14.69 22.34
CA THR A 26 -1.30 -15.50 22.64
C THR A 26 -1.68 -16.31 21.39
N GLY A 27 -2.07 -17.56 21.57
CA GLY A 27 -2.34 -18.45 20.45
C GLY A 27 -1.11 -18.63 19.55
N ASP A 28 -1.30 -18.46 18.23
CA ASP A 28 -0.25 -18.60 17.23
C ASP A 28 0.50 -17.29 16.93
N LEU A 29 0.15 -16.19 17.62
CA LEU A 29 0.80 -14.90 17.44
C LEU A 29 2.25 -14.95 17.90
N VAL A 30 3.14 -14.39 17.09
CA VAL A 30 4.58 -14.29 17.39
C VAL A 30 5.01 -12.83 17.45
N ARG A 31 6.07 -12.55 18.22
CA ARG A 31 6.63 -11.20 18.32
C ARG A 31 7.57 -10.92 17.15
N VAL A 32 7.42 -9.74 16.59
CA VAL A 32 8.36 -9.20 15.59
C VAL A 32 8.97 -7.90 16.11
N SER A 33 10.29 -7.84 16.20
CA SER A 33 11.02 -6.58 16.43
C SER A 33 11.01 -5.76 15.16
N VAL A 34 10.24 -4.67 15.13
CA VAL A 34 10.03 -3.85 13.94
C VAL A 34 11.23 -2.96 13.68
N ARG A 35 11.77 -2.99 12.46
CA ARG A 35 12.93 -2.21 12.02
C ARG A 35 12.55 -1.08 11.07
N ALA A 36 11.53 -1.29 10.24
CA ALA A 36 11.03 -0.29 9.30
C ALA A 36 9.52 -0.45 9.10
N ARG A 37 8.83 0.67 8.93
CA ARG A 37 7.40 0.76 8.62
C ARG A 37 7.12 2.01 7.79
N PRO A 38 6.33 1.92 6.73
CA PRO A 38 5.94 3.09 5.93
C PRO A 38 4.81 3.87 6.61
N VAL A 39 4.66 5.13 6.23
CA VAL A 39 3.47 5.93 6.48
C VAL A 39 2.59 5.87 5.24
N HIS A 40 1.41 5.27 5.36
CA HIS A 40 0.44 5.19 4.26
C HIS A 40 -0.61 6.31 4.33
N PRO A 41 -1.27 6.62 3.21
CA PRO A 41 -2.39 7.57 3.22
C PRO A 41 -3.52 7.19 4.20
N VAL A 42 -3.74 5.89 4.45
CA VAL A 42 -4.76 5.42 5.39
C VAL A 42 -4.44 5.79 6.83
N GLU A 43 -3.15 5.76 7.27
CA GLU A 43 -2.79 6.24 8.60
C GLU A 43 -3.02 7.75 8.73
N VAL A 44 -2.72 8.51 7.67
CA VAL A 44 -3.00 9.95 7.63
C VAL A 44 -4.50 10.22 7.73
N ALA A 45 -5.32 9.51 6.95
CA ALA A 45 -6.77 9.62 6.97
C ALA A 45 -7.38 9.17 8.30
N THR A 46 -6.82 8.12 8.93
CA THR A 46 -7.24 7.67 10.26
C THR A 46 -6.91 8.72 11.31
N ARG A 47 -5.67 9.20 11.34
CA ARG A 47 -5.22 10.22 12.29
C ARG A 47 -6.03 11.52 12.17
N SER A 48 -6.31 11.97 10.95
CA SER A 48 -7.08 13.21 10.73
C SER A 48 -8.56 13.11 11.11
N GLY A 49 -9.07 11.89 11.36
CA GLY A 49 -10.47 11.63 11.65
C GLY A 49 -11.33 11.39 10.40
N GLN A 50 -10.78 11.45 9.20
CA GLN A 50 -11.53 11.17 7.97
C GLN A 50 -12.11 9.75 7.94
N MET A 51 -11.41 8.79 8.57
CA MET A 51 -11.86 7.40 8.68
C MET A 51 -12.76 7.14 9.90
N ALA A 52 -12.97 8.11 10.79
CA ALA A 52 -13.74 7.90 12.01
C ALA A 52 -15.16 7.37 11.79
N PRO A 53 -15.93 7.80 10.76
CA PRO A 53 -17.25 7.24 10.49
C PRO A 53 -17.21 5.75 10.13
N MET A 54 -16.12 5.26 9.54
CA MET A 54 -15.92 3.85 9.17
C MET A 54 -15.33 3.02 10.32
N MET A 55 -14.80 3.67 11.35
CA MET A 55 -14.14 3.05 12.50
C MET A 55 -14.76 3.49 13.85
N PRO A 56 -16.09 3.36 14.04
CA PRO A 56 -16.76 3.82 15.27
C PRO A 56 -16.34 3.02 16.52
N TRP A 57 -15.72 1.86 16.32
CA TRP A 57 -15.15 0.99 17.35
C TRP A 57 -13.76 1.43 17.82
N LEU A 58 -13.08 2.35 17.10
CA LEU A 58 -11.72 2.73 17.44
C LEU A 58 -11.68 3.54 18.74
N THR A 59 -10.92 3.03 19.69
CA THR A 59 -10.72 3.68 21.01
C THR A 59 -9.34 4.35 21.06
N LEU A 60 -9.30 5.59 21.48
CA LEU A 60 -8.08 6.35 21.68
C LEU A 60 -7.69 6.41 23.16
N PRO A 61 -6.38 6.42 23.50
CA PRO A 61 -5.25 6.40 22.61
C PRO A 61 -4.98 5.02 22.00
N THR A 62 -4.52 5.00 20.74
CA THR A 62 -4.16 3.78 20.01
C THR A 62 -2.78 3.91 19.35
N VAL A 63 -2.15 2.77 19.02
CA VAL A 63 -0.91 2.72 18.24
C VAL A 63 -1.26 2.48 16.78
N PRO A 64 -0.98 3.44 15.87
CA PRO A 64 -1.24 3.26 14.44
C PRO A 64 -0.18 2.36 13.76
N GLY A 65 -0.39 2.09 12.49
CA GLY A 65 0.56 1.42 11.60
C GLY A 65 0.10 0.05 11.14
N TRP A 66 0.16 -0.16 9.83
CA TRP A 66 -0.34 -1.35 9.15
C TRP A 66 0.78 -2.28 8.72
N ASP A 67 1.83 -1.73 8.10
CA ASP A 67 2.94 -2.52 7.60
C ASP A 67 4.12 -2.53 8.57
N PHE A 68 4.86 -3.63 8.56
CA PHE A 68 6.12 -3.75 9.25
C PHE A 68 7.14 -4.55 8.44
N ALA A 69 8.41 -4.27 8.65
CA ALA A 69 9.51 -5.17 8.35
C ALA A 69 10.45 -5.20 9.55
N GLY A 70 10.94 -6.39 9.88
CA GLY A 70 11.73 -6.55 11.10
C GLY A 70 12.30 -7.94 11.25
N VAL A 71 12.45 -8.38 12.50
CA VAL A 71 13.07 -9.66 12.86
C VAL A 71 12.17 -10.41 13.82
N LEU A 72 11.91 -11.68 13.55
CA LEU A 72 11.19 -12.57 14.46
C LEU A 72 11.94 -12.69 15.79
N LEU A 73 11.21 -12.54 16.88
CA LEU A 73 11.71 -12.77 18.25
C LEU A 73 11.38 -14.19 18.73
N ASP A 74 10.41 -14.83 18.11
CA ASP A 74 9.94 -16.18 18.43
C ASP A 74 10.00 -17.06 17.17
N ASP A 75 10.07 -18.38 17.35
CA ASP A 75 9.94 -19.34 16.24
C ASP A 75 8.49 -19.33 15.71
N SER A 76 8.33 -19.48 14.39
CA SER A 76 7.00 -19.48 13.73
C SER A 76 6.99 -20.48 12.57
N GLY A 77 6.32 -21.61 12.73
CA GLY A 77 6.31 -22.68 11.76
C GLY A 77 7.72 -23.16 11.42
N THR A 78 8.14 -22.99 10.16
CA THR A 78 9.50 -23.34 9.71
C THR A 78 10.50 -22.18 9.88
N LEU A 79 10.04 -20.98 10.20
CA LEU A 79 10.89 -19.80 10.41
C LEU A 79 11.39 -19.77 11.85
N ARG A 80 12.67 -19.45 12.03
CA ARG A 80 13.32 -19.35 13.34
C ARG A 80 13.39 -17.91 13.82
N ALA A 81 13.43 -17.72 15.14
CA ALA A 81 13.82 -16.45 15.74
C ALA A 81 15.11 -15.94 15.09
N GLY A 82 15.17 -14.63 14.80
CA GLY A 82 16.25 -14.02 14.01
C GLY A 82 15.96 -13.91 12.52
N THR A 83 14.96 -14.62 11.97
CA THR A 83 14.57 -14.48 10.57
C THR A 83 14.01 -13.07 10.29
N ARG A 84 14.49 -12.43 9.21
CA ARG A 84 13.91 -11.16 8.73
C ARG A 84 12.57 -11.41 8.05
N VAL A 85 11.55 -10.66 8.44
CA VAL A 85 10.18 -10.77 7.92
C VAL A 85 9.60 -9.41 7.58
N ALA A 86 8.69 -9.38 6.60
CA ALA A 86 7.81 -8.25 6.31
C ALA A 86 6.36 -8.71 6.36
N GLY A 87 5.47 -7.84 6.83
CA GLY A 87 4.08 -8.21 7.04
C GLY A 87 3.12 -7.03 7.03
N PHE A 88 1.85 -7.39 6.92
CA PHE A 88 0.70 -6.50 6.90
C PHE A 88 -0.24 -6.85 8.05
N LEU A 89 -0.32 -5.97 9.06
CA LEU A 89 -1.29 -6.08 10.15
C LEU A 89 -2.69 -5.72 9.63
N PRO A 90 -3.70 -6.59 9.77
CA PRO A 90 -5.09 -6.23 9.40
C PRO A 90 -5.70 -5.32 10.48
N TRP A 91 -5.17 -4.11 10.61
CA TRP A 91 -5.38 -3.18 11.71
C TRP A 91 -6.85 -2.92 12.03
N ILE A 92 -7.70 -2.81 11.00
CA ILE A 92 -9.15 -2.69 11.17
C ILE A 92 -9.73 -3.95 11.82
N THR A 93 -9.39 -5.12 11.29
CA THR A 93 -9.95 -6.41 11.74
C THR A 93 -9.58 -6.73 13.19
N ILE A 94 -8.36 -6.34 13.61
CA ILE A 94 -7.91 -6.50 15.01
C ILE A 94 -8.35 -5.34 15.92
N GLY A 95 -9.24 -4.46 15.43
CA GLY A 95 -9.84 -3.40 16.24
C GLY A 95 -8.86 -2.32 16.69
N GLY A 96 -7.76 -2.08 15.95
CA GLY A 96 -6.72 -1.13 16.34
C GLY A 96 -6.03 -1.46 17.67
N SER A 97 -6.09 -2.71 18.11
CA SER A 97 -5.55 -3.15 19.40
C SER A 97 -4.02 -3.01 19.51
N GLN A 98 -3.34 -3.02 18.36
CA GLN A 98 -1.92 -2.78 18.18
C GLN A 98 -1.63 -2.19 16.80
N GLY A 99 -0.45 -1.62 16.60
CA GLY A 99 0.00 -1.11 15.30
C GLY A 99 1.52 -1.12 15.20
N SER A 100 2.03 -1.00 13.98
CA SER A 100 3.46 -1.12 13.72
C SER A 100 4.29 0.11 14.16
N TYR A 101 3.65 1.19 14.61
CA TYR A 101 4.39 2.33 15.19
C TYR A 101 4.85 2.01 16.61
N ALA A 102 5.42 0.83 16.79
CA ALA A 102 5.99 0.31 18.02
C ALA A 102 7.29 -0.46 17.76
N ASP A 103 8.10 -0.68 18.80
CA ASP A 103 9.32 -1.49 18.70
C ASP A 103 9.01 -2.96 18.43
N ILE A 104 7.87 -3.47 18.94
CA ILE A 104 7.45 -4.86 18.84
C ILE A 104 5.97 -4.93 18.47
N VAL A 105 5.63 -5.82 17.55
CA VAL A 105 4.25 -6.19 17.23
C VAL A 105 4.03 -7.68 17.39
N LEU A 106 2.79 -8.08 17.65
CA LEU A 106 2.34 -9.47 17.52
C LEU A 106 1.79 -9.68 16.11
N ALA A 107 2.25 -10.72 15.43
CA ALA A 107 1.82 -11.05 14.09
C ALA A 107 1.43 -12.52 13.97
N ASP A 108 0.30 -12.76 13.32
CA ASP A 108 -0.10 -14.10 12.90
C ASP A 108 0.80 -14.55 11.74
N PRO A 109 1.21 -15.83 11.68
CA PRO A 109 1.98 -16.36 10.55
C PRO A 109 1.34 -16.13 9.17
N ALA A 110 0.03 -15.98 9.11
CA ALA A 110 -0.70 -15.64 7.87
C ALA A 110 -0.49 -14.18 7.39
N TRP A 111 0.09 -13.31 8.21
CA TRP A 111 0.22 -11.87 7.91
C TRP A 111 1.62 -11.46 7.44
N PHE A 112 2.61 -12.35 7.47
CA PHE A 112 3.98 -12.02 7.10
C PHE A 112 4.67 -13.12 6.29
N ALA A 113 5.78 -12.75 5.66
CA ALA A 113 6.65 -13.68 4.96
C ALA A 113 8.13 -13.32 5.19
N ALA A 114 9.00 -14.29 5.01
CA ALA A 114 10.45 -14.10 5.12
C ALA A 114 10.98 -13.16 4.02
N ILE A 115 11.85 -12.24 4.41
CA ILE A 115 12.54 -11.33 3.47
C ILE A 115 13.75 -12.07 2.90
N PRO A 116 13.90 -12.17 1.56
CA PRO A 116 15.10 -12.75 0.95
C PRO A 116 16.35 -11.92 1.29
N ASP A 117 17.52 -12.58 1.35
CA ASP A 117 18.77 -11.93 1.77
C ASP A 117 19.14 -10.70 0.92
N ALA A 118 18.89 -10.77 -0.38
CA ALA A 118 19.18 -9.69 -1.32
C ALA A 118 18.29 -8.46 -1.17
N LEU A 119 17.13 -8.56 -0.50
CA LEU A 119 16.20 -7.44 -0.32
C LEU A 119 16.46 -6.75 1.02
N PRO A 120 16.85 -5.45 1.03
CA PRO A 120 17.02 -4.71 2.27
C PRO A 120 15.71 -4.54 3.02
N THR A 121 15.76 -4.49 4.36
CA THR A 121 14.58 -4.39 5.22
C THR A 121 13.75 -3.12 4.99
N PRO A 122 14.33 -1.93 4.75
CA PRO A 122 13.53 -0.74 4.45
C PRO A 122 12.72 -0.89 3.15
N GLU A 123 13.32 -1.42 2.09
CA GLU A 123 12.64 -1.67 0.81
C GLU A 123 11.55 -2.74 0.98
N ALA A 124 11.84 -3.82 1.71
CA ALA A 124 10.86 -4.86 2.02
C ALA A 124 9.63 -4.31 2.77
N SER A 125 9.82 -3.31 3.65
CA SER A 125 8.71 -2.71 4.41
C SER A 125 7.68 -1.99 3.54
N THR A 126 8.02 -1.62 2.31
CA THR A 126 7.12 -0.90 1.40
C THR A 126 6.19 -1.81 0.60
N LEU A 127 6.42 -3.14 0.66
CA LEU A 127 5.72 -4.10 -0.19
C LEU A 127 4.42 -4.68 0.41
N PRO A 128 4.26 -4.89 1.73
CA PRO A 128 3.14 -5.68 2.21
C PRO A 128 1.79 -5.13 1.78
N MET A 129 1.30 -4.04 2.35
CA MET A 129 -0.03 -3.51 1.99
C MET A 129 -0.09 -3.00 0.55
N ASN A 130 0.93 -2.24 0.09
CA ASN A 130 0.92 -1.70 -1.27
C ASN A 130 0.96 -2.80 -2.33
N GLY A 131 1.80 -3.81 -2.15
CA GLY A 131 1.94 -4.94 -3.09
C GLY A 131 0.73 -5.85 -3.07
N LEU A 132 0.19 -6.18 -1.88
CA LEU A 132 -1.02 -6.98 -1.75
C LEU A 132 -2.23 -6.26 -2.33
N THR A 133 -2.36 -4.95 -2.11
CA THR A 133 -3.39 -4.13 -2.77
C THR A 133 -3.27 -4.22 -4.29
N ALA A 134 -2.06 -4.08 -4.84
CA ALA A 134 -1.83 -4.16 -6.28
C ALA A 134 -2.18 -5.56 -6.83
N VAL A 135 -1.74 -6.65 -6.18
CA VAL A 135 -2.06 -8.03 -6.59
C VAL A 135 -3.56 -8.26 -6.59
N GLN A 136 -4.24 -7.97 -5.46
CA GLN A 136 -5.67 -8.23 -5.30
C GLN A 136 -6.52 -7.37 -6.24
N ALA A 137 -6.10 -6.12 -6.53
CA ALA A 137 -6.77 -5.28 -7.52
C ALA A 137 -6.62 -5.83 -8.94
N LEU A 138 -5.44 -6.30 -9.32
CA LEU A 138 -5.21 -6.94 -10.62
C LEU A 138 -5.95 -8.27 -10.76
N ASP A 139 -6.13 -9.01 -9.66
CA ASP A 139 -6.93 -10.24 -9.62
C ASP A 139 -8.42 -9.94 -9.79
N ASN A 140 -8.95 -8.90 -9.11
CA ASN A 140 -10.32 -8.43 -9.31
C ASN A 140 -10.58 -7.96 -10.75
N LEU A 141 -9.61 -7.27 -11.34
CA LEU A 141 -9.63 -6.88 -12.75
C LEU A 141 -9.38 -8.06 -13.70
N LYS A 142 -9.07 -9.26 -13.20
CA LYS A 142 -8.80 -10.48 -14.00
C LYS A 142 -7.74 -10.22 -15.08
N ILE A 143 -6.68 -9.42 -14.76
CA ILE A 143 -5.65 -9.05 -15.73
C ILE A 143 -4.83 -10.26 -16.16
N THR A 144 -4.77 -10.48 -17.47
CA THR A 144 -4.05 -11.58 -18.13
C THR A 144 -3.19 -11.08 -19.29
N ALA A 145 -2.43 -12.00 -19.90
CA ALA A 145 -1.61 -11.67 -21.07
C ALA A 145 -2.47 -11.21 -22.26
N GLY A 146 -2.06 -10.11 -22.86
CA GLY A 146 -2.75 -9.47 -23.99
C GLY A 146 -3.74 -8.37 -23.59
N ASP A 147 -4.13 -8.28 -22.31
CA ASP A 147 -4.96 -7.16 -21.85
C ASP A 147 -4.20 -5.82 -21.94
N THR A 148 -4.95 -4.75 -22.15
CA THR A 148 -4.49 -3.37 -22.04
C THR A 148 -5.00 -2.76 -20.72
N LEU A 149 -4.09 -2.23 -19.89
CA LEU A 149 -4.40 -1.67 -18.59
C LEU A 149 -3.95 -0.21 -18.49
N LEU A 150 -4.88 0.69 -18.20
CA LEU A 150 -4.51 2.04 -17.72
C LEU A 150 -4.33 2.00 -16.21
N VAL A 151 -3.17 2.44 -15.74
CA VAL A 151 -2.91 2.68 -14.31
C VAL A 151 -2.84 4.19 -14.10
N THR A 152 -3.82 4.78 -13.41
CA THR A 152 -3.73 6.18 -13.00
C THR A 152 -2.88 6.29 -11.73
N GLY A 153 -2.16 7.39 -11.56
CA GLY A 153 -1.26 7.53 -10.42
C GLY A 153 -0.13 6.49 -10.39
N ALA A 154 0.35 6.06 -11.56
CA ALA A 154 1.36 5.03 -11.72
C ALA A 154 2.72 5.36 -11.08
N SER A 155 3.00 6.62 -10.72
CA SER A 155 4.18 7.01 -9.93
C SER A 155 4.03 6.73 -8.43
N GLY A 156 2.82 6.46 -7.95
CA GLY A 156 2.52 6.18 -6.54
C GLY A 156 2.93 4.77 -6.11
N ALA A 157 2.86 4.50 -4.80
CA ALA A 157 3.32 3.22 -4.25
C ALA A 157 2.52 2.02 -4.81
N VAL A 158 1.19 2.04 -4.78
CA VAL A 158 0.36 0.96 -5.32
C VAL A 158 0.39 0.96 -6.84
N GLY A 159 0.25 2.14 -7.48
CA GLY A 159 0.20 2.24 -8.95
C GLY A 159 1.46 1.71 -9.62
N SER A 160 2.65 2.03 -9.08
CA SER A 160 3.91 1.55 -9.66
C SER A 160 4.11 0.03 -9.51
N LEU A 161 3.68 -0.54 -8.39
CA LEU A 161 3.70 -1.99 -8.20
C LEU A 161 2.68 -2.68 -9.11
N ALA A 162 1.49 -2.12 -9.26
CA ALA A 162 0.47 -2.65 -10.16
C ALA A 162 0.93 -2.63 -11.63
N ALA A 163 1.57 -1.55 -12.07
CA ALA A 163 2.12 -1.46 -13.43
C ALA A 163 3.16 -2.56 -13.69
N GLN A 164 4.14 -2.72 -12.76
CA GLN A 164 5.16 -3.75 -12.86
C GLN A 164 4.56 -5.17 -12.84
N LEU A 165 3.59 -5.42 -11.97
CA LEU A 165 2.95 -6.74 -11.85
C LEU A 165 2.06 -7.06 -13.06
N ALA A 166 1.32 -6.08 -13.60
CA ALA A 166 0.50 -6.24 -14.79
C ALA A 166 1.37 -6.57 -16.02
N ALA A 167 2.49 -5.86 -16.20
CA ALA A 167 3.44 -6.16 -17.28
C ALA A 167 4.00 -7.59 -17.18
N ARG A 168 4.30 -8.07 -15.96
CA ARG A 168 4.73 -9.45 -15.73
C ARG A 168 3.65 -10.51 -16.01
N ARG A 169 2.37 -10.12 -15.95
CA ARG A 169 1.26 -10.95 -16.39
C ARG A 169 1.10 -10.93 -17.92
N GLY A 170 1.90 -10.14 -18.64
CA GLY A 170 1.85 -9.99 -20.09
C GLY A 170 0.84 -8.95 -20.59
N ALA A 171 0.35 -8.08 -19.71
CA ALA A 171 -0.50 -6.96 -20.10
C ALA A 171 0.32 -5.78 -20.64
N THR A 172 -0.27 -5.03 -21.58
CA THR A 172 0.26 -3.74 -22.02
C THR A 172 -0.22 -2.64 -21.09
N VAL A 173 0.72 -1.91 -20.47
CA VAL A 173 0.40 -0.90 -19.46
C VAL A 173 0.56 0.51 -20.02
N LEU A 174 -0.51 1.31 -19.91
CA LEU A 174 -0.51 2.76 -20.03
C LEU A 174 -0.44 3.35 -18.63
N ALA A 175 0.61 4.11 -18.34
CA ALA A 175 0.94 4.59 -17.00
C ALA A 175 0.74 6.11 -16.90
N GLN A 176 -0.33 6.57 -16.23
CA GLN A 176 -0.49 8.00 -15.98
C GLN A 176 0.41 8.42 -14.82
N ALA A 177 1.32 9.36 -15.07
CA ALA A 177 2.35 9.77 -14.14
C ALA A 177 2.67 11.27 -14.19
N SER A 178 3.33 11.77 -13.16
CA SER A 178 3.82 13.15 -13.12
C SER A 178 5.09 13.32 -13.95
N HIS A 179 5.31 14.51 -14.48
CA HIS A 179 6.57 14.86 -15.13
C HIS A 179 7.79 14.52 -14.25
N GLY A 180 8.82 13.96 -14.87
CA GLY A 180 10.05 13.52 -14.21
C GLY A 180 9.97 12.11 -13.61
N ASP A 181 8.89 11.35 -13.83
CA ASP A 181 8.76 9.94 -13.46
C ASP A 181 8.92 8.99 -14.66
N GLU A 182 9.17 9.52 -15.86
CA GLU A 182 9.28 8.74 -17.10
C GLU A 182 10.38 7.66 -17.01
N ALA A 183 11.53 8.00 -16.41
CA ALA A 183 12.62 7.05 -16.25
C ALA A 183 12.28 5.91 -15.26
N PHE A 184 11.43 6.18 -14.28
CA PHE A 184 10.95 5.17 -13.33
C PHE A 184 9.91 4.22 -13.96
N LEU A 185 9.23 4.68 -15.00
CA LEU A 185 8.17 3.96 -15.71
C LEU A 185 8.58 3.64 -17.16
N ALA A 186 9.89 3.59 -17.45
CA ALA A 186 10.42 3.45 -18.80
C ALA A 186 9.96 2.19 -19.55
N ASP A 187 9.56 1.15 -18.83
CA ASP A 187 9.03 -0.09 -19.40
C ASP A 187 7.55 0.02 -19.83
N HIS A 188 6.92 1.20 -19.64
CA HIS A 188 5.49 1.43 -19.90
C HIS A 188 5.28 2.63 -20.83
N THR A 189 4.12 2.69 -21.49
CA THR A 189 3.69 3.89 -22.20
C THR A 189 3.22 4.94 -21.19
N VAL A 190 3.97 6.03 -21.05
CA VAL A 190 3.68 7.09 -20.06
C VAL A 190 2.71 8.11 -20.65
N ILE A 191 1.62 8.37 -19.92
CA ILE A 191 0.68 9.48 -20.15
C ILE A 191 0.94 10.53 -19.06
N GLN A 192 1.16 11.78 -19.45
CA GLN A 192 1.43 12.84 -18.46
C GLN A 192 0.17 13.16 -17.65
N ARG A 193 0.37 13.44 -16.35
CA ARG A 193 -0.74 13.66 -15.39
C ARG A 193 -1.63 14.86 -15.73
N ASP A 194 -1.06 15.88 -16.37
CA ASP A 194 -1.74 17.10 -16.80
C ASP A 194 -2.37 17.00 -18.19
N ALA A 195 -2.17 15.90 -18.91
CA ALA A 195 -2.88 15.62 -20.15
C ALA A 195 -4.31 15.18 -19.87
N ASP A 196 -5.19 15.35 -20.87
CA ASP A 196 -6.47 14.65 -20.90
C ASP A 196 -6.19 13.14 -21.07
N VAL A 197 -6.34 12.41 -19.98
CA VAL A 197 -6.01 10.97 -19.96
C VAL A 197 -6.90 10.17 -20.90
N VAL A 198 -8.17 10.56 -21.07
CA VAL A 198 -9.11 9.87 -21.95
C VAL A 198 -8.73 10.08 -23.41
N ALA A 199 -8.47 11.34 -23.79
CA ALA A 199 -8.01 11.66 -25.15
C ALA A 199 -6.70 10.94 -25.46
N ALA A 200 -5.70 10.99 -24.55
CA ALA A 200 -4.42 10.32 -24.75
C ALA A 200 -4.56 8.79 -24.90
N VAL A 201 -5.44 8.16 -24.11
CA VAL A 201 -5.73 6.73 -24.26
C VAL A 201 -6.38 6.46 -25.62
N ARG A 202 -7.36 7.27 -26.06
CA ARG A 202 -8.08 7.08 -27.32
C ARG A 202 -7.20 7.33 -28.55
N ASP A 203 -6.20 8.19 -28.43
CA ASP A 203 -5.21 8.42 -29.51
C ASP A 203 -4.32 7.18 -29.71
N ILE A 204 -3.97 6.47 -28.61
CA ILE A 204 -3.16 5.25 -28.64
C ILE A 204 -4.02 4.03 -29.01
N LEU A 205 -5.18 3.92 -28.39
CA LEU A 205 -6.14 2.82 -28.51
C LEU A 205 -7.54 3.38 -28.78
N PRO A 206 -7.94 3.58 -30.06
CA PRO A 206 -9.24 4.18 -30.41
C PRO A 206 -10.45 3.44 -29.80
N GLY A 207 -10.33 2.11 -29.61
CA GLY A 207 -11.34 1.29 -28.94
C GLY A 207 -11.41 1.47 -27.42
N GLY A 208 -10.38 2.03 -26.79
CA GLY A 208 -10.19 2.09 -25.34
C GLY A 208 -9.42 0.90 -24.77
N VAL A 209 -9.11 0.97 -23.48
CA VAL A 209 -8.43 -0.09 -22.74
C VAL A 209 -9.41 -1.14 -22.21
N ASP A 210 -8.91 -2.36 -21.94
CA ASP A 210 -9.68 -3.45 -21.32
C ASP A 210 -10.00 -3.17 -19.85
N ALA A 211 -9.07 -2.49 -19.16
CA ALA A 211 -9.22 -2.23 -17.75
C ALA A 211 -8.56 -0.91 -17.30
N VAL A 212 -9.08 -0.35 -16.20
CA VAL A 212 -8.47 0.78 -15.47
C VAL A 212 -8.26 0.40 -14.01
N LEU A 213 -7.05 0.59 -13.51
CA LEU A 213 -6.77 0.67 -12.08
C LEU A 213 -6.62 2.15 -11.69
N ASP A 214 -7.62 2.68 -10.98
CA ASP A 214 -7.63 4.08 -10.59
C ASP A 214 -6.98 4.30 -9.22
N ALA A 215 -5.66 4.54 -9.21
CA ALA A 215 -4.90 4.88 -8.02
C ALA A 215 -4.76 6.40 -7.81
N ALA A 216 -5.31 7.23 -8.71
CA ALA A 216 -5.32 8.68 -8.59
C ALA A 216 -6.69 9.26 -8.18
N MET A 217 -7.69 8.41 -7.98
CA MET A 217 -9.05 8.80 -7.60
C MET A 217 -9.72 9.74 -8.62
N LEU A 218 -9.58 9.44 -9.92
CA LEU A 218 -10.18 10.21 -11.00
C LEU A 218 -11.70 9.96 -11.10
N GLY A 219 -12.14 8.74 -10.75
CA GLY A 219 -13.57 8.38 -10.70
C GLY A 219 -14.23 8.30 -12.08
N ALA A 220 -15.48 8.75 -12.17
CA ALA A 220 -16.32 8.61 -13.37
C ALA A 220 -15.70 9.13 -14.68
N PRO A 221 -14.97 10.27 -14.74
CA PRO A 221 -14.41 10.76 -15.99
C PRO A 221 -13.50 9.76 -16.72
N VAL A 222 -12.78 8.90 -15.99
CA VAL A 222 -11.84 7.96 -16.63
C VAL A 222 -12.54 6.72 -17.23
N LEU A 223 -13.83 6.48 -16.95
CA LEU A 223 -14.59 5.41 -17.56
C LEU A 223 -14.63 5.55 -19.09
N ALA A 224 -14.60 6.77 -19.62
CA ALA A 224 -14.56 7.02 -21.05
C ALA A 224 -13.28 6.49 -21.74
N ALA A 225 -12.23 6.16 -20.99
CA ALA A 225 -11.04 5.50 -21.52
C ALA A 225 -11.21 3.98 -21.74
N ILE A 226 -12.25 3.38 -21.15
CA ILE A 226 -12.52 1.94 -21.18
C ILE A 226 -13.47 1.62 -22.34
N HIS A 227 -13.27 0.48 -23.01
CA HIS A 227 -14.24 -0.03 -23.97
C HIS A 227 -15.52 -0.57 -23.27
N ASP A 228 -16.60 -0.81 -24.04
CA ASP A 228 -17.83 -1.41 -23.50
C ASP A 228 -17.54 -2.80 -22.91
N ASN A 229 -18.17 -3.11 -21.79
CA ASN A 229 -17.96 -4.35 -21.02
C ASN A 229 -16.52 -4.53 -20.47
N GLY A 230 -15.73 -3.45 -20.38
CA GLY A 230 -14.42 -3.49 -19.74
C GLY A 230 -14.50 -3.49 -18.22
N ARG A 231 -13.40 -3.21 -17.53
CA ARG A 231 -13.27 -3.37 -16.08
C ARG A 231 -12.64 -2.15 -15.44
N TYR A 232 -13.13 -1.76 -14.27
CA TYR A 232 -12.59 -0.63 -13.51
C TYR A 232 -12.40 -1.02 -12.05
N HIS A 233 -11.29 -0.60 -11.45
CA HIS A 233 -11.02 -0.79 -10.04
C HIS A 233 -10.64 0.53 -9.37
N ALA A 234 -11.43 0.97 -8.37
CA ALA A 234 -11.08 2.07 -7.49
C ALA A 234 -10.29 1.55 -6.28
N LEU A 235 -9.15 2.14 -5.97
CA LEU A 235 -8.41 1.81 -4.75
C LEU A 235 -9.09 2.34 -3.48
N VAL A 236 -9.96 3.34 -3.62
CA VAL A 236 -10.68 3.99 -2.50
C VAL A 236 -12.16 3.97 -2.80
N GLU A 237 -12.91 3.15 -2.07
CA GLU A 237 -14.34 2.87 -2.32
C GLU A 237 -15.23 4.11 -2.53
N PRO A 238 -15.15 5.19 -1.72
CA PRO A 238 -15.96 6.40 -1.94
C PRO A 238 -15.75 7.10 -3.28
N PHE A 239 -14.67 6.77 -4.01
CA PHE A 239 -14.39 7.31 -5.34
C PHE A 239 -14.76 6.36 -6.47
N ALA A 240 -15.36 5.19 -6.16
CA ALA A 240 -15.85 4.27 -7.17
C ALA A 240 -17.07 4.89 -7.88
N PRO A 241 -17.05 4.99 -9.23
CA PRO A 241 -18.19 5.50 -9.99
C PRO A 241 -19.32 4.48 -10.06
N ALA A 242 -20.51 4.96 -10.44
CA ALA A 242 -21.56 4.06 -10.91
C ALA A 242 -21.14 3.40 -12.22
N GLY A 243 -21.47 2.12 -12.40
CA GLY A 243 -21.18 1.40 -13.65
C GLY A 243 -22.02 1.91 -14.81
N GLU A 244 -21.43 1.93 -15.99
CA GLU A 244 -22.06 2.28 -17.25
C GLU A 244 -21.52 1.39 -18.39
N ARG A 245 -22.21 1.34 -19.51
CA ARG A 245 -21.77 0.61 -20.73
C ARG A 245 -21.32 -0.84 -20.47
N GLY A 246 -21.88 -1.49 -19.43
CA GLY A 246 -21.49 -2.85 -19.03
C GLY A 246 -20.13 -2.95 -18.32
N ILE A 247 -19.49 -1.81 -17.96
CA ILE A 247 -18.20 -1.80 -17.25
C ILE A 247 -18.39 -2.36 -15.84
N GLU A 248 -17.61 -3.40 -15.50
CA GLU A 248 -17.58 -3.97 -14.16
C GLU A 248 -16.80 -3.03 -13.22
N ILE A 249 -17.42 -2.62 -12.11
CA ILE A 249 -16.80 -1.74 -11.11
C ILE A 249 -16.38 -2.56 -9.89
N HIS A 250 -15.11 -2.46 -9.53
CA HIS A 250 -14.52 -3.17 -8.39
C HIS A 250 -13.92 -2.19 -7.38
N THR A 251 -13.95 -2.60 -6.12
CA THR A 251 -13.22 -1.99 -4.99
C THR A 251 -12.67 -3.12 -4.12
N LEU A 252 -11.73 -2.82 -3.24
CA LEU A 252 -11.27 -3.79 -2.24
C LEU A 252 -10.79 -3.10 -0.96
N TRP A 253 -10.85 -3.84 0.13
CA TRP A 253 -10.03 -3.69 1.31
C TRP A 253 -8.97 -4.78 1.28
N ALA A 254 -7.71 -4.39 1.09
CA ALA A 254 -6.61 -5.35 1.00
C ALA A 254 -6.54 -6.24 2.25
N GLN A 255 -6.31 -7.51 2.05
CA GLN A 255 -6.19 -8.51 3.10
C GLN A 255 -4.76 -9.04 3.16
N PRO A 256 -4.25 -9.40 4.35
CA PRO A 256 -3.01 -10.14 4.47
C PRO A 256 -3.09 -11.47 3.69
N ASP A 257 -2.01 -11.80 3.03
CA ASP A 257 -1.82 -13.06 2.30
C ASP A 257 -0.32 -13.38 2.28
N ALA A 258 0.13 -14.20 3.23
CA ALA A 258 1.55 -14.54 3.38
C ALA A 258 2.14 -15.24 2.14
N PRO A 259 1.46 -16.20 1.46
CA PRO A 259 1.91 -16.74 0.20
C PRO A 259 2.09 -15.73 -0.93
N ALA A 260 1.12 -14.81 -1.11
CA ALA A 260 1.24 -13.74 -2.11
C ALA A 260 2.35 -12.76 -1.74
N LEU A 261 2.46 -12.39 -0.46
CA LEU A 261 3.54 -11.53 0.03
C LEU A 261 4.92 -12.16 -0.17
N SER A 262 5.06 -13.46 0.07
CA SER A 262 6.31 -14.18 -0.21
C SER A 262 6.70 -14.04 -1.68
N ARG A 263 5.77 -14.23 -2.61
CA ARG A 263 6.02 -14.03 -4.06
C ARG A 263 6.43 -12.59 -4.37
N LEU A 264 5.78 -11.59 -3.76
CA LEU A 264 6.11 -10.17 -3.93
C LEU A 264 7.53 -9.85 -3.47
N LEU A 265 7.93 -10.34 -2.29
CA LEU A 265 9.27 -10.11 -1.74
C LEU A 265 10.39 -10.71 -2.62
N HIS A 266 10.09 -11.80 -3.33
CA HIS A 266 11.04 -12.46 -4.26
C HIS A 266 10.94 -11.92 -5.70
N ALA A 267 9.97 -11.07 -6.00
CA ALA A 267 9.70 -10.66 -7.38
C ALA A 267 10.71 -9.63 -7.94
N GLY A 268 11.65 -9.08 -7.14
CA GLY A 268 12.57 -8.05 -7.63
C GLY A 268 11.83 -6.81 -8.13
N LEU A 269 10.80 -6.36 -7.40
CA LEU A 269 10.05 -5.15 -7.72
C LEU A 269 10.84 -3.92 -7.30
N THR A 270 10.76 -2.88 -8.11
CA THR A 270 11.37 -1.58 -7.80
C THR A 270 10.41 -0.74 -6.97
N THR A 271 10.90 -0.28 -5.81
CA THR A 271 10.18 0.66 -4.94
C THR A 271 11.02 1.92 -4.73
N ARG A 272 10.38 3.02 -4.32
CA ARG A 272 11.05 4.27 -4.00
C ARG A 272 10.83 4.65 -2.54
N ILE A 273 11.91 5.06 -1.86
CA ILE A 273 11.88 5.60 -0.51
C ILE A 273 12.33 7.06 -0.59
N ALA A 274 11.45 7.97 -0.20
CA ALA A 274 11.73 9.41 -0.20
C ALA A 274 12.45 9.83 1.08
N HIS A 275 11.99 9.34 2.23
CA HIS A 275 12.51 9.75 3.54
C HIS A 275 12.61 8.56 4.49
N ARG A 276 13.60 8.61 5.38
CA ARG A 276 13.76 7.71 6.53
C ARG A 276 13.90 8.55 7.78
N LEU A 277 13.01 8.40 8.73
CA LEU A 277 13.00 9.11 10.01
C LEU A 277 12.98 8.12 11.17
N PRO A 278 13.55 8.44 12.32
CA PRO A 278 13.40 7.63 13.52
C PRO A 278 11.94 7.60 14.00
N LEU A 279 11.59 6.56 14.76
CA LEU A 279 10.20 6.32 15.21
C LEU A 279 9.59 7.51 15.97
N ASP A 280 10.36 8.18 16.80
CA ASP A 280 9.91 9.34 17.59
C ASP A 280 9.61 10.59 16.74
N GLN A 281 9.99 10.59 15.47
CA GLN A 281 9.63 11.63 14.49
C GLN A 281 8.37 11.29 13.66
N ALA A 282 7.48 10.45 14.18
CA ALA A 282 6.26 10.05 13.46
C ALA A 282 5.40 11.25 13.05
N ALA A 283 5.30 12.30 13.86
CA ALA A 283 4.58 13.52 13.52
C ALA A 283 5.19 14.21 12.27
N GLU A 284 6.51 14.29 12.16
CA GLU A 284 7.17 14.85 10.98
C GLU A 284 7.05 13.93 9.76
N ALA A 285 7.13 12.62 9.95
CA ALA A 285 6.90 11.66 8.88
C ALA A 285 5.50 11.80 8.27
N HIS A 286 4.47 12.03 9.10
CA HIS A 286 3.12 12.31 8.61
C HIS A 286 3.03 13.65 7.86
N ARG A 287 3.68 14.73 8.35
CA ARG A 287 3.75 16.00 7.62
C ARG A 287 4.40 15.85 6.25
N LEU A 288 5.46 15.05 6.15
CA LEU A 288 6.11 14.76 4.88
C LEU A 288 5.19 13.94 3.96
N ALA A 289 4.52 12.92 4.47
CA ALA A 289 3.60 12.08 3.70
C ALA A 289 2.39 12.87 3.16
N GLU A 290 1.96 13.93 3.85
CA GLU A 290 0.89 14.85 3.41
C GLU A 290 1.33 15.85 2.34
N ARG A 291 2.64 16.05 2.13
CA ARG A 291 3.15 17.01 1.14
C ARG A 291 2.91 16.48 -0.28
N ARG A 292 2.44 17.37 -1.15
CA ARG A 292 2.35 17.08 -2.58
C ARG A 292 3.76 16.94 -3.18
N GLY A 293 3.92 16.03 -4.14
CA GLY A 293 5.16 15.86 -4.90
C GLY A 293 6.21 14.99 -4.22
N VAL A 294 5.94 14.38 -3.06
CA VAL A 294 6.82 13.37 -2.47
C VAL A 294 6.79 12.12 -3.35
N ARG A 295 7.96 11.68 -3.81
CA ARG A 295 8.13 10.53 -4.70
C ARG A 295 8.74 9.37 -3.97
N GLY A 296 7.90 8.48 -3.47
CA GLY A 296 8.32 7.31 -2.71
C GLY A 296 7.76 7.28 -1.29
N ALA A 297 8.01 6.20 -0.60
CA ALA A 297 7.56 5.99 0.76
C ALA A 297 8.28 6.90 1.76
N VAL A 298 7.56 7.37 2.76
CA VAL A 298 8.14 7.93 3.98
C VAL A 298 8.18 6.81 5.01
N LEU A 299 9.35 6.47 5.50
CA LEU A 299 9.55 5.38 6.46
C LEU A 299 9.88 5.91 7.85
N LEU A 300 9.32 5.23 8.84
CA LEU A 300 9.79 5.25 10.21
C LEU A 300 10.72 4.05 10.41
N VAL A 301 11.94 4.30 10.85
CA VAL A 301 12.97 3.28 11.04
C VAL A 301 13.42 3.22 12.50
N GLN A 302 13.83 2.04 12.95
CA GLN A 302 14.48 1.89 14.24
C GLN A 302 15.95 2.27 14.10
N THR A 303 16.39 3.23 14.87
CA THR A 303 17.81 3.63 15.02
C THR A 303 18.49 2.79 16.09
#